data_74c99766cb0835b35327ff4c0e0365f0
#
_entry.id   74c99766cb0835b35327ff4c0e0365f0
#
_cell.length_a   1.000
_cell.length_b   1.000
_cell.length_c   1.000
_cell.angle_alpha   90.00
_cell.angle_beta   90.00
_cell.angle_gamma   90.00
#
_symmetry.space_group_name_H-M   'P 1'
#
loop_
_entity.id
_entity.type
_entity.pdbx_description
1 polymer ?
#
loop_
_entity_poly.entity_id
_entity_poly.type
_entity_poly.pdbx_seq_one_letter_code
_entity_poly.pdbx_strand_id
1 'polypeptide(L)'
;MHQRFLPEHVDQARARYPGIRVIVHPECRWEVCQKADALGSTDRLIKLVEEAPAGTQFAVGTEIHLVNRVARENPDKSVITLDDSGCLCTTMFRISPQHLGWALENLVEGNVVNRIQVREDVKRWARVALDRMLEIA
;
A
#
# COMPACT_ATOMS: atom_id res chain seq x y z
N MET A 1 5.19 -4.94 -6.90
CA MET A 1 5.48 -4.89 -5.45
C MET A 1 4.72 -6.00 -4.71
N HIS A 2 3.41 -6.02 -4.71
CA HIS A 2 2.57 -6.99 -3.97
C HIS A 2 2.83 -8.46 -4.34
N GLN A 3 3.33 -8.74 -5.54
CA GLN A 3 3.70 -10.10 -5.99
C GLN A 3 4.89 -10.74 -5.23
N ARG A 4 5.54 -9.99 -4.32
CA ARG A 4 6.60 -10.52 -3.45
C ARG A 4 6.06 -11.34 -2.28
N PHE A 5 4.82 -11.07 -1.87
CA PHE A 5 4.19 -11.87 -0.83
C PHE A 5 3.93 -13.28 -1.35
N LEU A 6 4.28 -14.27 -0.54
CA LEU A 6 4.17 -15.70 -0.82
C LEU A 6 3.15 -16.34 0.13
N PRO A 7 2.50 -17.44 -0.26
CA PRO A 7 1.58 -18.19 0.61
C PRO A 7 2.22 -18.61 1.93
N GLU A 8 3.52 -18.91 1.91
CA GLU A 8 4.30 -19.31 3.09
C GLU A 8 4.39 -18.19 4.13
N HIS A 9 4.38 -16.92 3.72
CA HIS A 9 4.37 -15.78 4.65
C HIS A 9 3.07 -15.75 5.47
N VAL A 10 1.94 -16.13 4.88
CA VAL A 10 0.66 -16.26 5.58
C VAL A 10 0.73 -17.37 6.64
N ASP A 11 1.27 -18.54 6.25
CA ASP A 11 1.42 -19.67 7.14
C ASP A 11 2.36 -19.35 8.30
N GLN A 12 3.49 -18.69 8.03
CA GLN A 12 4.46 -18.24 9.02
C GLN A 12 3.87 -17.20 9.98
N ALA A 13 3.12 -16.22 9.48
CA ALA A 13 2.47 -15.22 10.31
C ALA A 13 1.48 -15.88 11.28
N ARG A 14 0.67 -16.82 10.82
CA ARG A 14 -0.30 -17.57 11.65
C ARG A 14 0.36 -18.49 12.64
N ALA A 15 1.47 -19.12 12.27
CA ALA A 15 2.24 -19.99 13.18
C ALA A 15 2.89 -19.17 14.30
N ARG A 16 3.42 -17.99 13.99
CA ARG A 16 4.10 -17.11 14.94
C ARG A 16 3.15 -16.34 15.85
N TYR A 17 1.99 -15.97 15.34
CA TYR A 17 0.98 -15.16 16.02
C TYR A 17 -0.39 -15.84 15.92
N PRO A 18 -0.72 -16.79 16.80
CA PRO A 18 -2.01 -17.46 16.78
C PRO A 18 -3.17 -16.46 16.88
N GLY A 19 -4.11 -16.55 15.94
CA GLY A 19 -5.26 -15.65 15.87
C GLY A 19 -5.03 -14.35 15.10
N ILE A 20 -3.83 -14.15 14.51
CA ILE A 20 -3.55 -12.98 13.66
C ILE A 20 -4.46 -12.97 12.42
N ARG A 21 -5.02 -11.82 12.10
CA ARG A 21 -5.80 -11.59 10.88
C ARG A 21 -4.88 -11.17 9.75
N VAL A 22 -4.91 -11.90 8.66
CA VAL A 22 -4.13 -11.59 7.44
C VAL A 22 -5.00 -10.80 6.48
N ILE A 23 -4.62 -9.55 6.21
CA ILE A 23 -5.33 -8.68 5.27
C ILE A 23 -4.35 -8.22 4.17
N VAL A 24 -4.75 -8.30 2.90
CA VAL A 24 -3.84 -8.07 1.79
C VAL A 24 -4.45 -7.22 0.67
N HIS A 25 -3.59 -6.54 -0.07
CA HIS A 25 -3.99 -5.84 -1.28
C HIS A 25 -4.33 -6.86 -2.39
N PRO A 26 -5.38 -6.66 -3.21
CA PRO A 26 -5.80 -7.63 -4.24
C PRO A 26 -4.79 -7.84 -5.37
N GLU A 27 -3.76 -6.97 -5.48
CA GLU A 27 -2.64 -7.18 -6.40
C GLU A 27 -1.60 -8.20 -5.89
N CYS A 28 -1.76 -8.77 -4.71
CA CYS A 28 -0.97 -9.90 -4.24
C CYS A 28 -1.20 -11.12 -5.13
N ARG A 29 -0.32 -12.13 -5.01
CA ARG A 29 -0.51 -13.40 -5.72
C ARG A 29 -1.85 -14.00 -5.35
N TRP A 30 -2.48 -14.67 -6.31
CA TRP A 30 -3.78 -15.30 -6.12
C TRP A 30 -3.83 -16.23 -4.90
N GLU A 31 -2.78 -17.04 -4.73
CA GLU A 31 -2.65 -17.98 -3.62
C GLU A 31 -2.57 -17.28 -2.24
N VAL A 32 -1.96 -16.09 -2.20
CA VAL A 32 -1.94 -15.23 -1.00
C VAL A 32 -3.32 -14.66 -0.73
N CYS A 33 -3.98 -14.16 -1.78
CA CYS A 33 -5.34 -13.64 -1.68
C CYS A 33 -6.33 -14.71 -1.19
N GLN A 34 -6.21 -15.94 -1.66
CA GLN A 34 -7.05 -17.06 -1.21
C GLN A 34 -6.84 -17.43 0.26
N LYS A 35 -5.64 -17.24 0.81
CA LYS A 35 -5.32 -17.52 2.21
C LYS A 35 -5.64 -16.37 3.15
N ALA A 36 -5.82 -15.14 2.63
CA ALA A 36 -6.07 -13.97 3.44
C ALA A 36 -7.49 -13.97 4.04
N ASP A 37 -7.63 -13.36 5.21
CA ASP A 37 -8.93 -13.20 5.89
C ASP A 37 -9.76 -12.06 5.29
N ALA A 38 -9.09 -11.07 4.65
CA ALA A 38 -9.76 -10.01 3.90
C ALA A 38 -8.86 -9.42 2.82
N LEU A 39 -9.50 -8.88 1.79
CA LEU A 39 -8.87 -8.19 0.67
C LEU A 39 -9.39 -6.76 0.59
N GLY A 40 -8.55 -5.84 0.15
CA GLY A 40 -9.01 -4.48 -0.07
C GLY A 40 -7.98 -3.53 -0.66
N SER A 41 -8.49 -2.44 -1.21
CA SER A 41 -7.67 -1.28 -1.54
C SER A 41 -6.96 -0.73 -0.31
N THR A 42 -6.00 0.14 -0.49
CA THR A 42 -5.30 0.85 0.59
C THR A 42 -6.28 1.43 1.63
N ASP A 43 -7.30 2.15 1.18
CA ASP A 43 -8.33 2.73 2.05
C ASP A 43 -9.12 1.65 2.82
N ARG A 44 -9.48 0.56 2.15
CA ARG A 44 -10.18 -0.56 2.80
C ARG A 44 -9.33 -1.25 3.86
N LEU A 45 -8.03 -1.43 3.59
CA LEU A 45 -7.11 -2.03 4.58
C LEU A 45 -6.97 -1.14 5.83
N ILE A 46 -6.90 0.18 5.66
CA ILE A 46 -6.87 1.14 6.77
C ILE A 46 -8.15 1.01 7.60
N LYS A 47 -9.32 1.08 6.97
CA LYS A 47 -10.61 0.95 7.66
C LYS A 47 -10.78 -0.37 8.41
N LEU A 48 -10.32 -1.49 7.83
CA LEU A 48 -10.36 -2.79 8.49
C LEU A 48 -9.57 -2.81 9.80
N VAL A 49 -8.46 -2.08 9.87
CA VAL A 49 -7.68 -1.95 11.10
C VAL A 49 -8.37 -0.98 12.07
N GLU A 50 -8.80 0.18 11.61
CA GLU A 50 -9.43 1.22 12.44
C GLU A 50 -10.71 0.72 13.12
N GLU A 51 -11.57 0.02 12.37
CA GLU A 51 -12.86 -0.49 12.84
C GLU A 51 -12.74 -1.73 13.76
N ALA A 52 -11.56 -2.35 13.82
CA ALA A 52 -11.37 -3.55 14.62
C ALA A 52 -11.29 -3.25 16.13
N PRO A 53 -11.73 -4.18 17.00
CA PRO A 53 -11.58 -4.05 18.44
C PRO A 53 -10.11 -3.89 18.87
N ALA A 54 -9.89 -3.18 19.99
CA ALA A 54 -8.58 -3.10 20.62
C ALA A 54 -8.01 -4.50 20.91
N GLY A 55 -6.68 -4.64 20.80
CA GLY A 55 -5.99 -5.92 20.97
C GLY A 55 -6.00 -6.82 19.73
N THR A 56 -6.70 -6.44 18.65
CA THR A 56 -6.66 -7.20 17.38
C THR A 56 -5.26 -7.17 16.78
N GLN A 57 -4.84 -8.33 16.25
CA GLN A 57 -3.53 -8.47 15.57
C GLN A 57 -3.74 -8.59 14.06
N PHE A 58 -2.94 -7.85 13.28
CA PHE A 58 -2.98 -7.86 11.83
C PHE A 58 -1.61 -8.10 11.21
N ALA A 59 -1.54 -9.02 10.23
CA ALA A 59 -0.44 -9.11 9.27
C ALA A 59 -0.93 -8.54 7.93
N VAL A 60 -0.29 -7.46 7.47
CA VAL A 60 -0.78 -6.69 6.34
C VAL A 60 0.13 -6.87 5.13
N GLY A 61 -0.44 -7.41 4.03
CA GLY A 61 0.25 -7.64 2.77
C GLY A 61 0.19 -6.43 1.85
N THR A 62 0.90 -5.36 2.21
CA THR A 62 1.06 -4.15 1.41
C THR A 62 2.41 -3.47 1.71
N GLU A 63 2.59 -2.27 1.21
CA GLU A 63 3.83 -1.50 1.33
C GLU A 63 4.12 -1.10 2.79
N ILE A 64 5.40 -1.21 3.20
CA ILE A 64 5.82 -1.07 4.59
C ILE A 64 5.53 0.30 5.22
N HIS A 65 5.62 1.40 4.46
CA HIS A 65 5.34 2.73 5.01
C HIS A 65 3.88 2.90 5.39
N LEU A 66 2.97 2.31 4.60
CA LEU A 66 1.56 2.25 4.96
C LEU A 66 1.35 1.44 6.24
N VAL A 67 1.93 0.25 6.32
CA VAL A 67 1.81 -0.63 7.49
C VAL A 67 2.32 0.08 8.74
N ASN A 68 3.50 0.71 8.68
CA ASN A 68 4.08 1.45 9.79
C ASN A 68 3.25 2.68 10.20
N ARG A 69 2.63 3.35 9.23
CA ARG A 69 1.72 4.47 9.52
C ARG A 69 0.49 3.97 10.26
N VAL A 70 -0.18 2.96 9.75
CA VAL A 70 -1.39 2.39 10.36
C VAL A 70 -1.10 1.84 11.76
N ALA A 71 0.06 1.20 11.96
CA ALA A 71 0.49 0.73 13.28
C ALA A 71 0.64 1.89 14.29
N ARG A 72 1.21 3.02 13.87
CA ARG A 72 1.37 4.21 14.73
C ARG A 72 0.05 4.90 15.04
N GLU A 73 -0.86 4.93 14.07
CA GLU A 73 -2.19 5.53 14.21
C GLU A 73 -3.15 4.67 15.06
N ASN A 74 -2.84 3.37 15.24
CA ASN A 74 -3.64 2.41 16.00
C ASN A 74 -2.80 1.69 17.07
N PRO A 75 -2.28 2.39 18.10
CA PRO A 75 -1.37 1.81 19.10
C PRO A 75 -2.04 0.78 20.03
N ASP A 76 -3.37 0.73 20.03
CA ASP A 76 -4.19 -0.27 20.74
C ASP A 76 -4.26 -1.63 20.02
N LYS A 77 -3.67 -1.75 18.84
CA LYS A 77 -3.66 -2.94 17.99
C LYS A 77 -2.23 -3.33 17.62
N SER A 78 -2.01 -4.59 17.25
CA SER A 78 -0.72 -5.04 16.72
C SER A 78 -0.80 -5.14 15.21
N VAL A 79 -0.12 -4.26 14.51
CA VAL A 79 -0.11 -4.23 13.03
C VAL A 79 1.31 -4.46 12.53
N ILE A 80 1.53 -5.57 11.83
CA ILE A 80 2.83 -5.96 11.29
C ILE A 80 2.76 -6.17 9.78
N THR A 81 3.91 -6.15 9.12
CA THR A 81 3.99 -6.56 7.70
C THR A 81 3.81 -8.06 7.58
N LEU A 82 3.20 -8.53 6.48
CA LEU A 82 3.04 -9.96 6.21
C LEU A 82 4.37 -10.67 5.95
N ASP A 83 5.38 -9.94 5.46
CA ASP A 83 6.74 -10.44 5.21
C ASP A 83 7.72 -9.74 6.16
N ASP A 84 8.47 -10.50 6.95
CA ASP A 84 9.47 -10.00 7.92
C ASP A 84 10.56 -9.14 7.26
N SER A 85 10.87 -9.35 5.98
CA SER A 85 11.83 -8.52 5.22
C SER A 85 11.28 -7.11 4.89
N GLY A 86 9.99 -6.91 5.09
CA GLY A 86 9.28 -5.69 4.72
C GLY A 86 9.13 -5.50 3.20
N CYS A 87 7.95 -5.16 2.73
CA CYS A 87 7.73 -4.89 1.32
C CYS A 87 8.04 -3.42 1.00
N LEU A 88 9.28 -3.15 0.58
CA LEU A 88 9.71 -1.83 0.10
C LEU A 88 9.29 -1.62 -1.36
N CYS A 89 8.58 -0.54 -1.61
CA CYS A 89 8.36 -0.06 -2.97
C CYS A 89 9.53 0.82 -3.41
N THR A 90 10.41 0.28 -4.25
CA THR A 90 11.60 1.01 -4.75
C THR A 90 11.24 2.28 -5.51
N THR A 91 10.04 2.38 -6.06
CA THR A 91 9.55 3.57 -6.78
C THR A 91 9.09 4.64 -5.79
N MET A 92 8.27 4.30 -4.79
CA MET A 92 7.84 5.24 -3.75
C MET A 92 9.01 5.70 -2.88
N PHE A 93 10.02 4.86 -2.67
CA PHE A 93 11.22 5.20 -1.91
C PHE A 93 12.05 6.32 -2.54
N ARG A 94 11.84 6.60 -3.83
CA ARG A 94 12.48 7.73 -4.52
C ARG A 94 11.84 9.07 -4.17
N ILE A 95 10.62 9.07 -3.61
CA ILE A 95 9.96 10.28 -3.13
C ILE A 95 10.45 10.52 -1.71
N SER A 96 11.52 11.30 -1.59
CA SER A 96 12.13 11.65 -0.31
C SER A 96 11.90 13.11 0.04
N PRO A 97 12.00 13.52 1.33
CA PRO A 97 11.94 14.92 1.73
C PRO A 97 12.95 15.79 1.00
N GLN A 98 14.14 15.27 0.69
CA GLN A 98 15.18 15.96 -0.06
C GLN A 98 14.75 16.26 -1.51
N HIS A 99 14.15 15.28 -2.20
CA HIS A 99 13.62 15.49 -3.55
C HIS A 99 12.44 16.45 -3.56
N LEU A 100 11.58 16.39 -2.55
CA LEU A 100 10.47 17.34 -2.40
C LEU A 100 11.02 18.76 -2.17
N GLY A 101 11.97 18.94 -1.24
CA GLY A 101 12.63 20.21 -0.99
C GLY A 101 13.25 20.78 -2.25
N TRP A 102 14.06 19.98 -2.95
CA TRP A 102 14.67 20.38 -4.22
C TRP A 102 13.63 20.81 -5.26
N ALA A 103 12.53 20.11 -5.41
CA ALA A 103 11.48 20.47 -6.36
C ALA A 103 10.80 21.79 -5.98
N LEU A 104 10.50 22.00 -4.69
CA LEU A 104 9.85 23.22 -4.20
C LEU A 104 10.77 24.44 -4.31
N GLU A 105 12.03 24.32 -3.95
CA GLU A 105 13.04 25.40 -4.08
C GLU A 105 13.16 25.86 -5.53
N ASN A 106 13.29 24.92 -6.47
CA ASN A 106 13.34 25.24 -7.89
C ASN A 106 12.04 25.91 -8.38
N LEU A 107 10.87 25.47 -7.92
CA LEU A 107 9.59 26.08 -8.29
C LEU A 107 9.49 27.53 -7.78
N VAL A 108 10.01 27.85 -6.61
CA VAL A 108 10.06 29.22 -6.08
C VAL A 108 10.92 30.12 -6.98
N GLU A 109 11.99 29.60 -7.55
CA GLU A 109 12.85 30.29 -8.50
C GLU A 109 12.29 30.37 -9.94
N GLY A 110 11.12 29.79 -10.18
CA GLY A 110 10.49 29.70 -11.49
C GLY A 110 11.01 28.56 -12.36
N ASN A 111 11.87 27.70 -11.81
CA ASN A 111 12.43 26.53 -12.51
C ASN A 111 11.51 25.32 -12.33
N VAL A 112 10.84 24.88 -13.39
CA VAL A 112 9.98 23.69 -13.35
C VAL A 112 10.83 22.44 -13.59
N VAL A 113 11.26 21.80 -12.51
CA VAL A 113 11.97 20.51 -12.55
C VAL A 113 10.99 19.33 -12.58
N ASN A 114 11.45 18.18 -13.08
CA ASN A 114 10.65 16.93 -13.13
C ASN A 114 9.29 17.05 -13.85
N ARG A 115 9.18 17.97 -14.82
CA ARG A 115 7.94 18.13 -15.59
C ARG A 115 7.63 16.87 -16.38
N ILE A 116 6.50 16.24 -16.09
CA ILE A 116 5.99 15.10 -16.86
C ILE A 116 5.21 15.63 -18.08
N GLN A 117 5.60 15.14 -19.27
CA GLN A 117 4.90 15.42 -20.51
C GLN A 117 4.37 14.09 -21.08
N VAL A 118 3.08 14.04 -21.32
CA VAL A 118 2.41 12.85 -21.89
C VAL A 118 1.82 13.23 -23.24
N ARG A 119 1.96 12.35 -24.23
CA ARG A 119 1.38 12.54 -25.57
C ARG A 119 -0.14 12.70 -25.48
N GLU A 120 -0.71 13.54 -26.35
CA GLU A 120 -2.14 13.86 -26.30
C GLU A 120 -3.07 12.64 -26.54
N ASP A 121 -2.65 11.71 -27.41
CA ASP A 121 -3.37 10.45 -27.63
C ASP A 121 -3.42 9.59 -26.35
N VAL A 122 -2.31 9.51 -25.61
CA VAL A 122 -2.24 8.78 -24.33
C VAL A 122 -3.12 9.45 -23.26
N LYS A 123 -3.07 10.79 -23.15
CA LYS A 123 -3.93 11.54 -22.23
C LYS A 123 -5.41 11.29 -22.49
N ARG A 124 -5.80 11.34 -23.78
CA ARG A 124 -7.19 11.09 -24.20
C ARG A 124 -7.69 9.73 -23.75
N TRP A 125 -6.94 8.67 -24.05
CA TRP A 125 -7.36 7.32 -23.71
C TRP A 125 -7.26 7.01 -22.22
N ALA A 126 -6.28 7.58 -21.51
CA ALA A 126 -6.18 7.48 -20.06
C ALA A 126 -7.40 8.13 -19.38
N ARG A 127 -7.86 9.29 -19.87
CA ARG A 127 -9.07 9.94 -19.35
C ARG A 127 -10.31 9.08 -19.57
N VAL A 128 -10.51 8.55 -20.79
CA VAL A 128 -11.63 7.65 -21.09
C VAL A 128 -11.63 6.42 -20.17
N ALA A 129 -10.45 5.84 -19.91
CA ALA A 129 -10.34 4.69 -19.03
C ALA A 129 -10.67 5.05 -17.58
N LEU A 130 -10.20 6.21 -17.10
CA LEU A 130 -10.48 6.71 -15.76
C LEU A 130 -11.98 7.01 -15.57
N ASP A 131 -12.61 7.71 -16.52
CA ASP A 131 -14.04 8.04 -16.47
C ASP A 131 -14.89 6.78 -16.38
N ARG A 132 -14.60 5.77 -17.21
CA ARG A 132 -15.28 4.45 -17.15
C ARG A 132 -15.08 3.74 -15.81
N MET A 133 -13.90 3.84 -15.23
CA MET A 133 -13.62 3.24 -13.91
C MET A 133 -14.48 3.91 -12.82
N LEU A 134 -14.62 5.23 -12.87
CA LEU A 134 -15.42 6.00 -11.91
C LEU A 134 -16.92 5.78 -12.05
N GLU A 135 -17.41 5.39 -13.24
CA GLU A 135 -18.81 5.01 -13.47
C GLU A 135 -19.20 3.68 -12.81
N ILE A 136 -18.22 2.81 -12.52
CA ILE A 136 -18.42 1.47 -11.95
C ILE A 136 -18.20 1.45 -10.42
N ALA A 137 -17.51 2.46 -9.90
CA ALA A 137 -17.22 2.60 -8.48
C ALA A 137 -18.38 3.27 -7.76
#